data_b5dbf1e23daa6650cdf6832a62378e0c
#
_entry.id   b5dbf1e23daa6650cdf6832a62378e0c
#
_cell.length_a   1.000
_cell.length_b   1.000
_cell.length_c   1.000
_cell.angle_alpha   90.00
_cell.angle_beta   90.00
_cell.angle_gamma   90.00
#
_symmetry.space_group_name_H-M   'P 1'
#
loop_
_entity.id
_entity.type
_entity.pdbx_description
1 polymer ?
#
loop_
_entity_poly.entity_id
_entity_poly.type
_entity_poly.pdbx_seq_one_letter_code
_entity_poly.pdbx_strand_id
1 'polypeptide(L)'
;MRAKKIPAKHIVTVRPDGSHHVWADFYLERYGWIPVDVNARLVDPRGNYFGYCRGDGIIMSEDICHEAEFLPGEKFEGVILQTFWYWYWYRNASGTVEAEHALRGRQT
;
A
#
# COMPACT_ATOMS: atom_id res chain seq x y z
N MET A 1 -1.99 6.10 14.19
CA MET A 1 -0.70 5.96 14.90
C MET A 1 0.14 7.22 14.75
N ARG A 2 0.45 7.71 13.56
CA ARG A 2 1.23 8.97 13.37
C ARG A 2 0.63 10.18 14.11
N ALA A 3 -0.69 10.35 14.09
CA ALA A 3 -1.36 11.40 14.86
C ALA A 3 -1.15 11.33 16.38
N LYS A 4 -0.67 10.20 16.90
CA LYS A 4 -0.27 9.98 18.28
C LYS A 4 1.26 9.94 18.46
N LYS A 5 2.02 10.40 17.46
CA LYS A 5 3.48 10.41 17.42
C LYS A 5 4.11 9.00 17.52
N ILE A 6 3.37 7.97 17.17
CA ILE A 6 3.89 6.61 17.05
C ILE A 6 4.41 6.44 15.63
N PRO A 7 5.71 6.14 15.42
CA PRO A 7 6.23 5.88 14.09
C PRO A 7 5.44 4.76 13.42
N ALA A 8 5.03 4.99 12.20
CA ALA A 8 4.27 4.00 11.43
C ALA A 8 4.61 4.15 9.95
N LYS A 9 4.68 3.04 9.25
CA LYS A 9 4.92 2.99 7.81
C LYS A 9 3.85 2.17 7.10
N HIS A 10 3.62 2.49 5.86
CA HIS A 10 2.67 1.83 4.99
C HIS A 10 3.41 0.82 4.12
N ILE A 11 2.93 -0.41 4.09
CA ILE A 11 3.55 -1.52 3.36
C ILE A 11 2.62 -1.97 2.25
N VAL A 12 3.16 -2.11 1.06
CA VAL A 12 2.45 -2.65 -0.11
C VAL A 12 3.16 -3.88 -0.63
N THR A 13 2.39 -4.93 -0.88
CA THR A 13 2.90 -6.17 -1.45
C THR A 13 2.13 -6.59 -2.68
N VAL A 14 2.79 -7.40 -3.49
CA VAL A 14 2.21 -8.13 -4.62
C VAL A 14 2.39 -9.62 -4.38
N ARG A 15 1.33 -10.38 -4.53
CA ARG A 15 1.35 -11.84 -4.43
C ARG A 15 1.63 -12.50 -5.77
N PRO A 16 2.02 -13.78 -5.77
CA PRO A 16 2.28 -14.53 -7.00
C PRO A 16 1.10 -14.61 -7.98
N ASP A 17 -0.12 -14.52 -7.46
CA ASP A 17 -1.36 -14.47 -8.26
C ASP A 17 -1.65 -13.08 -8.86
N GLY A 18 -0.76 -12.12 -8.65
CA GLY A 18 -0.93 -10.73 -9.10
C GLY A 18 -1.81 -9.87 -8.19
N SER A 19 -2.40 -10.45 -7.14
CA SER A 19 -3.17 -9.67 -6.19
C SER A 19 -2.28 -8.79 -5.31
N HIS A 20 -2.84 -7.70 -4.83
CA HIS A 20 -2.14 -6.76 -3.98
C HIS A 20 -2.67 -6.82 -2.56
N HIS A 21 -1.82 -6.54 -1.61
CA HIS A 21 -2.21 -6.39 -0.23
C HIS A 21 -1.48 -5.21 0.43
N VAL A 22 -2.16 -4.57 1.35
CA VAL A 22 -1.67 -3.37 2.02
C VAL A 22 -1.93 -3.49 3.51
N TRP A 23 -0.89 -3.20 4.30
CA TRP A 23 -1.01 -3.09 5.75
C TRP A 23 -0.15 -1.95 6.27
N ALA A 24 -0.09 -1.77 7.57
CA ALA A 24 0.81 -0.83 8.20
C ALA A 24 1.68 -1.53 9.23
N ASP A 25 2.93 -1.11 9.34
CA ASP A 25 3.75 -1.40 10.50
C ASP A 25 3.79 -0.19 11.41
N PHE A 26 3.85 -0.40 12.72
CA PHE A 26 4.13 0.63 13.70
C PHE A 26 5.30 0.20 14.59
N TYR A 27 6.05 1.17 15.07
CA TYR A 27 7.24 0.90 15.86
C TYR A 27 6.92 0.89 17.35
N LEU A 28 7.28 -0.18 18.01
CA LEU A 28 7.29 -0.26 19.47
C LEU A 28 8.73 -0.36 19.97
N GLU A 29 9.07 0.50 20.92
CA GLU A 29 10.35 0.43 21.63
C GLU A 29 10.51 -0.96 22.23
N ARG A 30 11.69 -1.58 22.08
CA ARG A 30 12.06 -2.95 22.46
C ARG A 30 11.53 -4.09 21.59
N TYR A 31 10.48 -3.85 20.76
CA TYR A 31 9.89 -4.89 19.90
C TYR A 31 10.16 -4.65 18.42
N GLY A 32 10.51 -3.41 18.05
CA GLY A 32 10.72 -3.04 16.65
C GLY A 32 9.41 -2.78 15.89
N TRP A 33 9.44 -3.10 14.61
CA TRP A 33 8.29 -2.90 13.73
C TRP A 33 7.27 -4.03 13.89
N ILE A 34 6.04 -3.65 14.18
CA ILE A 34 4.93 -4.57 14.46
C ILE A 34 3.86 -4.39 13.36
N PRO A 35 3.52 -5.43 12.61
CA PRO A 35 2.51 -5.32 11.57
C PRO A 35 1.10 -5.20 12.17
N VAL A 36 0.25 -4.45 11.48
CA VAL A 36 -1.19 -4.36 11.75
C VAL A 36 -1.96 -4.31 10.44
N ASP A 37 -2.81 -5.30 10.24
CA ASP A 37 -3.61 -5.43 9.04
C ASP A 37 -5.08 -5.10 9.33
N VAL A 38 -5.40 -3.81 9.16
CA VAL A 38 -6.75 -3.31 9.41
C VAL A 38 -7.74 -3.85 8.39
N ASN A 39 -7.30 -4.01 7.13
CA ASN A 39 -8.17 -4.51 6.08
C ASN A 39 -8.56 -5.97 6.29
N ALA A 40 -7.59 -6.82 6.62
CA ALA A 40 -7.86 -8.21 6.96
C ALA A 40 -8.78 -8.32 8.19
N ARG A 41 -8.61 -7.43 9.17
CA ARG A 41 -9.49 -7.37 10.35
C ARG A 41 -10.93 -7.01 10.01
N LEU A 42 -11.16 -6.17 9.01
CA LEU A 42 -12.51 -5.83 8.56
C LEU A 42 -13.20 -6.99 7.84
N VAL A 43 -12.42 -7.79 7.10
CA VAL A 43 -12.93 -8.96 6.37
C VAL A 43 -13.19 -10.14 7.30
N ASP A 44 -12.29 -10.38 8.23
CA ASP A 44 -12.43 -11.43 9.25
C ASP A 44 -12.29 -10.85 10.67
N PRO A 45 -13.40 -10.45 11.29
CA PRO A 45 -13.39 -9.86 12.63
C PRO A 45 -12.94 -10.81 13.76
N ARG A 46 -12.82 -12.11 13.50
CA ARG A 46 -12.39 -13.08 14.49
C ARG A 46 -10.89 -13.36 14.46
N GLY A 47 -10.21 -13.01 13.35
CA GLY A 47 -8.78 -13.18 13.22
C GLY A 47 -7.99 -12.17 14.06
N ASN A 48 -6.77 -12.55 14.44
CA ASN A 48 -5.83 -11.65 15.08
C ASN A 48 -4.89 -11.08 14.01
N TYR A 49 -5.06 -9.80 13.71
CA TYR A 49 -4.29 -9.07 12.70
C TYR A 49 -3.45 -7.95 13.30
N PHE A 50 -3.18 -8.05 14.60
CA PHE A 50 -2.28 -7.18 15.32
C PHE A 50 -1.05 -7.98 15.75
N GLY A 51 0.14 -7.57 15.30
CA GLY A 51 1.38 -8.31 15.49
C GLY A 51 1.60 -9.45 14.50
N TYR A 52 0.70 -9.59 13.53
CA TYR A 52 0.78 -10.60 12.49
C TYR A 52 0.31 -10.03 11.15
N CYS A 53 1.04 -10.32 10.10
CA CYS A 53 0.58 -10.16 8.72
C CYS A 53 0.92 -11.42 7.93
N ARG A 54 0.16 -11.67 6.88
CA ARG A 54 0.39 -12.78 5.98
C ARG A 54 1.54 -12.45 5.04
N GLY A 55 2.70 -13.05 5.28
CA GLY A 55 3.94 -12.78 4.53
C GLY A 55 4.06 -13.53 3.20
N ASP A 56 2.96 -13.62 2.43
CA ASP A 56 2.88 -14.37 1.17
C ASP A 56 3.11 -13.53 -0.08
N GLY A 57 3.61 -12.32 0.07
CA GLY A 57 3.85 -11.39 -1.02
C GLY A 57 5.26 -10.81 -1.05
N ILE A 58 5.61 -10.23 -2.18
CA ILE A 58 6.84 -9.45 -2.35
C ILE A 58 6.55 -8.00 -1.95
N ILE A 59 7.33 -7.45 -1.02
CA ILE A 59 7.22 -6.04 -0.64
C ILE A 59 7.67 -5.18 -1.82
N MET A 60 6.77 -4.37 -2.32
CA MET A 60 7.01 -3.45 -3.43
C MET A 60 7.36 -2.05 -2.96
N SER A 61 6.80 -1.64 -1.83
CA SER A 61 7.04 -0.32 -1.30
C SER A 61 6.87 -0.28 0.21
N GLU A 62 7.71 0.53 0.85
CA GLU A 62 7.63 0.86 2.26
C GLU A 62 7.57 2.37 2.42
N ASP A 63 6.39 2.89 2.73
CA ASP A 63 6.16 4.28 3.15
C ASP A 63 6.83 5.36 2.29
N ILE A 64 6.72 5.22 0.98
CA ILE A 64 7.18 6.24 0.05
C ILE A 64 6.21 7.42 0.12
N CYS A 65 6.66 8.53 0.70
CA CYS A 65 5.94 9.79 0.65
C CYS A 65 6.62 10.69 -0.38
N HIS A 66 5.86 11.18 -1.34
CA HIS A 66 6.38 11.96 -2.43
C HIS A 66 5.41 13.07 -2.82
N GLU A 67 5.97 14.21 -3.24
CA GLU A 67 5.19 15.25 -3.90
C GLU A 67 5.12 14.92 -5.41
N ALA A 68 3.93 14.86 -5.95
CA ALA A 68 3.72 14.69 -7.37
C ALA A 68 2.86 15.82 -7.93
N GLU A 69 3.20 16.29 -9.11
CA GLU A 69 2.39 17.23 -9.87
C GLU A 69 1.67 16.46 -10.98
N PHE A 70 0.33 16.38 -10.88
CA PHE A 70 -0.49 15.66 -11.85
C PHE A 70 -0.99 16.54 -12.99
N LEU A 71 -1.21 17.79 -12.68
CA LEU A 71 -1.53 18.84 -13.65
C LEU A 71 -0.73 20.07 -13.31
N PRO A 72 -0.40 20.96 -14.26
CA PRO A 72 0.34 22.17 -14.00
C PRO A 72 -0.25 22.97 -12.84
N GLY A 73 0.50 23.13 -11.75
CA GLY A 73 0.08 23.82 -10.54
C GLY A 73 -0.76 22.99 -9.53
N GLU A 74 -1.12 21.75 -9.86
CA GLU A 74 -1.85 20.87 -8.94
C GLU A 74 -0.90 19.85 -8.32
N LYS A 75 -0.46 20.11 -7.12
CA LYS A 75 0.44 19.24 -6.35
C LYS A 75 -0.34 18.35 -5.40
N PHE A 76 0.09 17.10 -5.32
CA PHE A 76 -0.39 16.12 -4.37
C PHE A 76 0.78 15.64 -3.53
N GLU A 77 0.65 15.78 -2.22
CA GLU A 77 1.59 15.20 -1.25
C GLU A 77 0.93 13.99 -0.59
N GLY A 78 1.54 12.85 -0.74
CA GLY A 78 0.98 11.62 -0.19
C GLY A 78 1.92 10.43 -0.30
N VAL A 79 1.46 9.31 0.24
CA VAL A 79 2.13 8.03 0.08
C VAL A 79 1.91 7.57 -1.36
N ILE A 80 2.93 7.71 -2.19
CA ILE A 80 2.93 7.12 -3.52
C ILE A 80 3.34 5.67 -3.37
N LEU A 81 2.41 4.82 -3.70
CA LEU A 81 2.64 3.40 -3.73
C LEU A 81 3.45 3.08 -4.98
N GLN A 82 4.62 2.50 -4.82
CA GLN A 82 5.32 1.84 -5.92
C GLN A 82 4.51 0.60 -6.33
N THR A 83 3.37 0.85 -6.96
CA THR A 83 2.48 -0.18 -7.44
C THR A 83 2.34 -0.06 -8.94
N PHE A 84 1.89 -1.12 -9.58
CA PHE A 84 1.47 -1.10 -10.98
C PHE A 84 0.10 -0.44 -11.18
N TRP A 85 -0.39 0.23 -10.14
CA TRP A 85 -1.65 0.93 -10.19
C TRP A 85 -1.47 2.27 -10.89
N TYR A 86 -2.40 2.55 -11.79
CA TYR A 86 -2.54 3.85 -12.40
C TYR A 86 -3.56 4.63 -11.61
N TRP A 87 -3.23 5.88 -11.28
CA TRP A 87 -4.15 6.81 -10.69
C TRP A 87 -4.73 7.66 -11.80
N TYR A 88 -6.07 7.71 -11.89
CA TYR A 88 -6.79 8.51 -12.87
C TYR A 88 -7.56 9.59 -12.16
N TRP A 89 -7.40 10.80 -12.65
CA TRP A 89 -8.16 11.93 -12.21
C TRP A 89 -8.98 12.44 -13.37
N TYR A 90 -10.31 12.53 -13.19
CA TYR A 90 -11.20 13.08 -14.19
C TYR A 90 -11.70 14.42 -13.70
N ARG A 91 -11.55 15.44 -14.55
CA ARG A 91 -12.23 16.71 -14.36
C ARG A 91 -12.89 17.08 -15.69
N ASN A 92 -14.23 17.15 -15.69
CA ASN A 92 -15.03 17.49 -16.88
C ASN A 92 -14.76 16.59 -18.10
N ALA A 93 -14.46 15.34 -17.88
CA ALA A 93 -14.21 14.37 -18.93
C ALA A 93 -15.17 13.19 -18.82
N SER A 94 -15.51 12.60 -19.96
CA SER A 94 -16.22 11.33 -20.06
C SER A 94 -15.44 10.40 -20.98
N GLY A 95 -15.47 9.11 -20.69
CA GLY A 95 -14.75 8.12 -21.49
C GLY A 95 -14.57 6.81 -20.73
N THR A 96 -14.00 5.82 -21.43
CA THR A 96 -13.60 4.54 -20.85
C THR A 96 -12.08 4.50 -20.82
N VAL A 97 -11.51 4.07 -19.69
CA VAL A 97 -10.10 3.79 -19.57
C VAL A 97 -9.93 2.31 -19.28
N GLU A 98 -9.19 1.65 -20.14
CA GLU A 98 -8.78 0.26 -19.95
C GLU A 98 -7.28 0.25 -19.64
N ALA A 99 -6.90 -0.48 -18.59
CA ALA A 99 -5.50 -0.65 -18.23
C ALA A 99 -5.23 -2.13 -17.98
N GLU A 100 -4.20 -2.65 -18.61
CA GLU A 100 -3.73 -4.01 -18.41
C GLU A 100 -2.31 -3.97 -17.84
N HIS A 101 -2.06 -4.81 -16.85
CA HIS A 101 -0.71 -5.00 -16.32
C HIS A 101 -0.47 -6.46 -16.03
N ALA A 102 0.76 -6.89 -16.24
CA ALA A 102 1.18 -8.27 -15.99
C ALA A 102 2.46 -8.32 -15.17
N LEU A 103 2.46 -9.15 -14.12
CA LEU A 103 3.64 -9.47 -13.36
C LEU A 103 4.25 -10.78 -13.90
N ARG A 104 5.52 -10.75 -14.25
CA ARG A 104 6.25 -11.95 -14.67
C ARG A 104 7.41 -12.20 -13.71
N GLY A 105 7.33 -13.31 -12.97
CA GLY A 105 8.41 -13.80 -12.14
C GLY A 105 9.33 -14.74 -12.96
N ARG A 106 10.64 -14.67 -12.75
CA ARG A 106 11.60 -15.66 -13.23
C ARG A 106 12.08 -16.44 -12.02
N GLN A 107 11.87 -17.76 -12.04
CA GLN A 107 12.57 -18.63 -11.08
C GLN A 107 14.04 -18.72 -11.52
N THR A 108 14.94 -18.40 -10.61
CA THR A 108 16.38 -18.64 -10.73
C THR A 108 16.74 -19.96 -10.07
#